data_dae6db40ff74b756a60b0612fdb77012
#
_entry.id   dae6db40ff74b756a60b0612fdb77012
#
_cell.length_a   1.000
_cell.length_b   1.000
_cell.length_c   1.000
_cell.angle_alpha   90.00
_cell.angle_beta   90.00
_cell.angle_gamma   90.00
#
_symmetry.space_group_name_H-M   'P 1'
#
loop_
_entity.id
_entity.type
_entity.pdbx_description
1 polymer ?
#
loop_
_entity_poly.entity_id
_entity_poly.type
_entity_poly.pdbx_seq_one_letter_code
_entity_poly.pdbx_strand_id
1 'polypeptide(L)'
;MILVDTSVWVEHLRHGLPRLATHLQEGEVLIHPWVIGELACGNLRNRADVLELLQGLSAAVVASDSEVLLLIEREQLMGRGIGYFDVHLLASAKLSHCQLWTQDRRLVALAQEGGLAMPAAEEACEAESGRPG
;
A
#
# COMPACT_ATOMS: atom_id res chain seq x y z
N MET A 1 7.99 5.42 -5.88
CA MET A 1 6.52 5.39 -5.78
C MET A 1 6.10 4.39 -4.73
N ILE A 2 4.95 4.59 -4.15
CA ILE A 2 4.46 3.79 -3.02
C ILE A 2 3.00 3.42 -3.27
N LEU A 3 2.68 2.13 -3.25
CA LEU A 3 1.30 1.65 -3.24
C LEU A 3 0.84 1.54 -1.79
N VAL A 4 -0.23 2.25 -1.44
CA VAL A 4 -0.71 2.36 -0.07
C VAL A 4 -1.94 1.48 0.10
N ASP A 5 -1.89 0.55 1.06
CA ASP A 5 -2.98 -0.36 1.40
C ASP A 5 -4.11 0.38 2.12
N THR A 6 -5.30 -0.21 2.05
CA THR A 6 -6.51 0.30 2.70
C THR A 6 -6.30 0.59 4.19
N SER A 7 -5.58 -0.27 4.91
CA SER A 7 -5.32 -0.09 6.35
C SER A 7 -4.66 1.25 6.67
N VAL A 8 -3.69 1.64 5.85
CA VAL A 8 -2.97 2.90 6.01
C VAL A 8 -3.87 4.09 5.66
N TRP A 9 -4.64 3.97 4.56
CA TRP A 9 -5.60 5.00 4.17
C TRP A 9 -6.66 5.25 5.24
N VAL A 10 -7.20 4.18 5.83
CA VAL A 10 -8.20 4.31 6.89
C VAL A 10 -7.65 5.10 8.06
N GLU A 11 -6.44 4.79 8.50
CA GLU A 11 -5.81 5.54 9.59
C GLU A 11 -5.56 7.00 9.22
N HIS A 12 -5.08 7.24 8.00
CA HIS A 12 -4.84 8.61 7.51
C HIS A 12 -6.13 9.43 7.47
N LEU A 13 -7.21 8.85 6.97
CA LEU A 13 -8.50 9.54 6.85
C LEU A 13 -9.14 9.79 8.21
N ARG A 14 -8.84 8.95 9.22
CA ARG A 14 -9.37 9.12 10.58
C ARG A 14 -8.55 10.08 11.43
N HIS A 15 -7.24 9.98 11.36
CA HIS A 15 -6.34 10.64 12.33
C HIS A 15 -5.27 11.49 11.68
N GLY A 16 -5.10 11.40 10.38
CA GLY A 16 -3.98 12.02 9.69
C GLY A 16 -2.67 11.28 9.95
N LEU A 17 -1.96 10.97 8.88
CA LEU A 17 -0.60 10.42 8.93
C LEU A 17 0.33 11.41 8.22
N PRO A 18 1.14 12.18 8.98
CA PRO A 18 2.04 13.17 8.35
C PRO A 18 2.96 12.55 7.30
N ARG A 19 3.41 11.32 7.54
CA ARG A 19 4.26 10.60 6.59
C ARG A 19 3.55 10.37 5.26
N LEU A 20 2.29 9.95 5.28
CA LEU A 20 1.51 9.77 4.05
C LEU A 20 1.21 11.12 3.40
N ALA A 21 0.86 12.13 4.18
CA ALA A 21 0.60 13.47 3.66
C ALA A 21 1.81 14.01 2.87
N THR A 22 3.01 13.80 3.37
CA THR A 22 4.24 14.21 2.68
C THR A 22 4.39 13.51 1.33
N HIS A 23 4.20 12.20 1.29
CA HIS A 23 4.29 11.43 0.04
C HIS A 23 3.21 11.85 -0.96
N LEU A 24 2.00 12.15 -0.48
CA LEU A 24 0.92 12.65 -1.34
C LEU A 24 1.29 14.00 -1.96
N GLN A 25 1.85 14.91 -1.18
CA GLN A 25 2.27 16.23 -1.67
C GLN A 25 3.38 16.12 -2.71
N GLU A 26 4.24 15.14 -2.59
CA GLU A 26 5.35 14.91 -3.51
C GLU A 26 4.97 14.06 -4.73
N GLY A 27 3.71 13.66 -4.83
CA GLY A 27 3.22 12.88 -5.97
C GLY A 27 3.78 11.47 -6.04
N GLU A 28 4.08 10.86 -4.90
CA GLU A 28 4.75 9.57 -4.82
C GLU A 28 3.81 8.39 -4.51
N VAL A 29 2.49 8.64 -4.46
CA VAL A 29 1.51 7.63 -4.05
C VAL A 29 0.77 7.07 -5.26
N LEU A 30 0.76 5.75 -5.36
CA LEU A 30 -0.05 5.01 -6.35
C LEU A 30 -1.34 4.51 -5.71
N ILE A 31 -2.39 4.46 -6.51
CA ILE A 31 -3.69 3.95 -6.08
C ILE A 31 -4.05 2.68 -6.84
N HIS A 32 -4.72 1.76 -6.16
CA HIS A 32 -5.25 0.54 -6.73
C HIS A 32 -6.78 0.58 -6.71
N PRO A 33 -7.47 0.13 -7.77
CA PRO A 33 -8.94 0.22 -7.82
C PRO A 33 -9.64 -0.55 -6.70
N TRP A 34 -9.07 -1.67 -6.22
CA TRP A 34 -9.66 -2.42 -5.11
C TRP A 34 -9.56 -1.66 -3.79
N VAL A 35 -8.49 -0.87 -3.60
CA VAL A 35 -8.36 0.00 -2.43
C VAL A 35 -9.43 1.08 -2.45
N ILE A 36 -9.67 1.70 -3.60
CA ILE A 36 -10.76 2.65 -3.76
C ILE A 36 -12.09 1.97 -3.42
N GLY A 37 -12.31 0.76 -3.93
CA GLY A 37 -13.53 0.01 -3.68
C GLY A 37 -13.75 -0.28 -2.21
N GLU A 38 -12.71 -0.73 -1.50
CA GLU A 38 -12.81 -0.99 -0.06
C GLU A 38 -13.12 0.28 0.74
N LEU A 39 -12.45 1.38 0.41
CA LEU A 39 -12.71 2.66 1.06
C LEU A 39 -14.13 3.15 0.76
N ALA A 40 -14.60 2.95 -0.46
CA ALA A 40 -15.95 3.33 -0.87
C ALA A 40 -17.04 2.55 -0.14
N CYS A 41 -16.76 1.34 0.31
CA CYS A 41 -17.68 0.53 1.11
C CYS A 41 -17.80 1.01 2.57
N GLY A 42 -16.89 1.84 3.02
CA GLY A 42 -16.88 2.35 4.38
C GLY A 42 -17.60 3.70 4.52
N ASN A 43 -17.67 4.17 5.76
CA ASN A 43 -18.24 5.48 6.09
C ASN A 43 -17.16 6.56 5.99
N LEU A 44 -17.10 7.24 4.87
CA LEU A 44 -16.12 8.30 4.65
C LEU A 44 -16.74 9.66 4.97
N ARG A 45 -16.00 10.48 5.72
CA ARG A 45 -16.29 11.91 5.84
C ARG A 45 -15.88 12.58 4.53
N ASN A 46 -16.67 13.54 4.08
CA ASN A 46 -16.42 14.21 2.80
C ASN A 46 -16.22 13.22 1.67
N ARG A 47 -17.13 12.24 1.61
CA ARG A 47 -17.04 11.08 0.73
C ARG A 47 -16.73 11.44 -0.72
N ALA A 48 -17.46 12.39 -1.29
CA ALA A 48 -17.29 12.78 -2.67
C ALA A 48 -15.89 13.33 -2.93
N ASP A 49 -15.40 14.19 -2.04
CA ASP A 49 -14.07 14.80 -2.16
C ASP A 49 -12.95 13.75 -2.02
N VAL A 50 -13.11 12.82 -1.06
CA VAL A 50 -12.12 11.76 -0.85
C VAL A 50 -12.04 10.85 -2.05
N LEU A 51 -13.17 10.38 -2.57
CA LEU A 51 -13.19 9.49 -3.73
C LEU A 51 -12.64 10.17 -4.98
N GLU A 52 -12.93 11.46 -5.17
CA GLU A 52 -12.38 12.23 -6.28
C GLU A 52 -10.85 12.33 -6.17
N LEU A 53 -10.34 12.62 -4.97
CA LEU A 53 -8.89 12.68 -4.71
C LEU A 53 -8.23 11.34 -5.03
N LEU A 54 -8.79 10.24 -4.54
CA LEU A 54 -8.24 8.90 -4.75
C LEU A 54 -8.20 8.54 -6.25
N GLN A 55 -9.28 8.84 -6.97
CA GLN A 55 -9.36 8.56 -8.41
C GLN A 55 -8.42 9.43 -9.23
N GLY A 56 -7.99 10.57 -8.69
CA GLY A 56 -7.02 11.46 -9.33
C GLY A 56 -5.56 11.07 -9.12
N LEU A 57 -5.27 10.12 -8.23
CA LEU A 57 -3.91 9.66 -7.99
C LEU A 57 -3.41 8.78 -9.15
N SER A 58 -2.09 8.71 -9.30
CA SER A 58 -1.49 7.82 -10.31
C SER A 58 -1.85 6.37 -10.03
N ALA A 59 -2.28 5.66 -11.07
CA ALA A 59 -2.72 4.28 -10.94
C ALA A 59 -1.54 3.31 -10.89
N ALA A 60 -1.62 2.34 -9.97
CA ALA A 60 -0.73 1.19 -9.99
C ALA A 60 -1.07 0.30 -11.19
N VAL A 61 -0.10 -0.48 -11.65
CA VAL A 61 -0.36 -1.56 -12.61
C VAL A 61 -1.23 -2.61 -11.89
N VAL A 62 -2.38 -2.93 -12.46
CA VAL A 62 -3.28 -3.92 -11.87
C VAL A 62 -2.90 -5.31 -12.38
N ALA A 63 -2.51 -6.20 -11.46
CA ALA A 63 -2.20 -7.58 -11.81
C ALA A 63 -3.47 -8.30 -12.27
N SER A 64 -3.34 -9.17 -13.26
CA SER A 64 -4.42 -10.07 -13.66
C SER A 64 -4.53 -11.22 -12.67
N ASP A 65 -5.69 -11.90 -12.65
CA ASP A 65 -5.87 -13.09 -11.83
C ASP A 65 -4.83 -14.17 -12.16
N SER A 66 -4.51 -14.32 -13.44
CA SER A 66 -3.47 -15.29 -13.87
C SER A 66 -2.10 -14.95 -13.30
N GLU A 67 -1.75 -13.66 -13.28
CA GLU A 67 -0.48 -13.22 -12.71
C GLU A 67 -0.44 -13.42 -11.19
N VAL A 68 -1.56 -13.18 -10.51
CA VAL A 68 -1.66 -13.41 -9.07
C VAL A 68 -1.54 -14.89 -8.74
N LEU A 69 -2.25 -15.75 -9.47
CA LEU A 69 -2.16 -17.21 -9.27
C LEU A 69 -0.74 -17.72 -9.51
N LEU A 70 -0.05 -17.19 -10.52
CA LEU A 70 1.35 -17.54 -10.78
C LEU A 70 2.26 -17.10 -9.63
N LEU A 71 2.02 -15.92 -9.07
CA LEU A 71 2.79 -15.42 -7.92
C LEU A 71 2.60 -16.34 -6.70
N ILE A 72 1.36 -16.76 -6.42
CA ILE A 72 1.07 -17.68 -5.31
C ILE A 72 1.88 -18.96 -5.43
N GLU A 73 1.92 -19.55 -6.63
CA GLU A 73 2.68 -20.78 -6.86
C GLU A 73 4.18 -20.56 -6.77
N ARG A 74 4.67 -19.50 -7.41
CA ARG A 74 6.11 -19.20 -7.47
C ARG A 74 6.70 -18.90 -6.11
N GLU A 75 5.99 -18.12 -5.30
CA GLU A 75 6.46 -17.69 -3.98
C GLU A 75 5.93 -18.59 -2.85
N GLN A 76 5.18 -19.64 -3.20
CA GLN A 76 4.62 -20.59 -2.23
C GLN A 76 3.83 -19.88 -1.12
N LEU A 77 2.86 -19.07 -1.51
CA LEU A 77 2.06 -18.27 -0.57
C LEU A 77 0.89 -19.04 0.03
N MET A 78 0.60 -20.25 -0.45
CA MET A 78 -0.49 -21.06 0.05
C MET A 78 -0.31 -21.41 1.52
N GLY A 79 -1.40 -21.38 2.27
CA GLY A 79 -1.41 -21.76 3.68
C GLY A 79 -0.74 -20.79 4.63
N ARG A 80 -0.36 -19.59 4.17
CA ARG A 80 0.32 -18.59 5.02
C ARG A 80 -0.64 -17.62 5.67
N GLY A 81 -1.94 -17.82 5.52
CA GLY A 81 -2.94 -16.93 6.13
C GLY A 81 -3.09 -15.57 5.45
N ILE A 82 -2.60 -15.43 4.21
CA ILE A 82 -2.73 -14.21 3.43
C ILE A 82 -3.97 -14.29 2.55
N GLY A 83 -4.75 -13.19 2.48
CA GLY A 83 -5.93 -13.13 1.64
C GLY A 83 -5.61 -12.79 0.20
N TYR A 84 -6.52 -13.17 -0.70
CA TYR A 84 -6.35 -12.95 -2.13
C TYR A 84 -6.21 -11.47 -2.51
N PHE A 85 -6.97 -10.59 -1.84
CA PHE A 85 -6.83 -9.14 -2.01
C PHE A 85 -5.39 -8.68 -1.73
N ASP A 86 -4.81 -9.16 -0.63
CA ASP A 86 -3.46 -8.76 -0.25
C ASP A 86 -2.41 -9.28 -1.25
N VAL A 87 -2.61 -10.48 -1.79
CA VAL A 87 -1.73 -11.00 -2.83
C VAL A 87 -1.85 -10.17 -4.10
N HIS A 88 -3.06 -9.71 -4.44
CA HIS A 88 -3.26 -8.78 -5.56
C HIS A 88 -2.46 -7.48 -5.38
N LEU A 89 -2.50 -6.91 -4.19
CA LEU A 89 -1.72 -5.69 -3.90
C LEU A 89 -0.22 -5.95 -4.04
N LEU A 90 0.25 -7.07 -3.50
CA LEU A 90 1.66 -7.44 -3.59
C LEU A 90 2.09 -7.59 -5.05
N ALA A 91 1.28 -8.29 -5.85
CA ALA A 91 1.55 -8.47 -7.27
C ALA A 91 1.57 -7.13 -8.02
N SER A 92 0.63 -6.25 -7.74
CA SER A 92 0.56 -4.93 -8.34
C SER A 92 1.76 -4.07 -7.97
N ALA A 93 2.22 -4.15 -6.72
CA ALA A 93 3.43 -3.44 -6.28
C ALA A 93 4.67 -3.95 -7.03
N LYS A 94 4.79 -5.26 -7.21
CA LYS A 94 5.88 -5.85 -8.00
C LYS A 94 5.86 -5.38 -9.46
N LEU A 95 4.69 -5.42 -10.09
CA LEU A 95 4.54 -4.99 -11.48
C LEU A 95 4.75 -3.49 -11.65
N SER A 96 4.41 -2.70 -10.65
CA SER A 96 4.59 -1.26 -10.66
C SER A 96 6.00 -0.82 -10.25
N HIS A 97 6.85 -1.76 -9.85
CA HIS A 97 8.20 -1.49 -9.35
C HIS A 97 8.19 -0.44 -8.24
N CYS A 98 7.30 -0.60 -7.29
CA CYS A 98 7.12 0.33 -6.18
C CYS A 98 7.12 -0.38 -4.83
N GLN A 99 7.23 0.40 -3.77
CA GLN A 99 7.09 -0.11 -2.42
C GLN A 99 5.62 -0.32 -2.07
N LEU A 100 5.35 -1.22 -1.15
CA LEU A 100 4.01 -1.48 -0.61
C LEU A 100 3.98 -1.06 0.85
N TRP A 101 3.05 -0.17 1.19
CA TRP A 101 2.85 0.30 2.56
C TRP A 101 1.55 -0.26 3.11
N THR A 102 1.65 -1.11 4.12
CA THR A 102 0.53 -1.75 4.79
C THR A 102 0.80 -1.84 6.29
N GLN A 103 -0.27 -1.96 7.07
CA GLN A 103 -0.19 -2.21 8.51
C GLN A 103 -0.46 -3.67 8.85
N ASP A 104 -0.84 -4.49 7.87
CA ASP A 104 -1.06 -5.92 8.08
C ASP A 104 0.29 -6.63 8.20
N ARG A 105 0.52 -7.29 9.33
CA ARG A 105 1.82 -7.93 9.63
C ARG A 105 2.21 -9.00 8.63
N ARG A 106 1.25 -9.78 8.16
CA ARG A 106 1.52 -10.86 7.19
C ARG A 106 1.92 -10.29 5.85
N LEU A 107 1.23 -9.23 5.42
CA LEU A 107 1.55 -8.56 4.16
C LEU A 107 2.89 -7.81 4.26
N VAL A 108 3.18 -7.18 5.40
CA VAL A 108 4.49 -6.57 5.65
C VAL A 108 5.61 -7.60 5.49
N ALA A 109 5.45 -8.78 6.10
CA ALA A 109 6.47 -9.84 6.00
C ALA A 109 6.72 -10.25 4.54
N LEU A 110 5.65 -10.42 3.75
CA LEU A 110 5.77 -10.77 2.34
C LEU A 110 6.42 -9.65 1.52
N ALA A 111 6.06 -8.41 1.80
CA ALA A 111 6.68 -7.26 1.14
C ALA A 111 8.18 -7.16 1.48
N GLN A 112 8.55 -7.44 2.72
CA GLN A 112 9.96 -7.47 3.14
C GLN A 112 10.74 -8.57 2.42
N GLU A 113 10.17 -9.77 2.32
CA GLU A 113 10.78 -10.89 1.60
C GLU A 113 11.06 -10.52 0.13
N GLY A 114 10.16 -9.76 -0.48
CA GLY A 114 10.28 -9.30 -1.87
C GLY A 114 11.06 -8.01 -2.05
N GLY A 115 11.55 -7.41 -0.98
CA GLY A 115 12.27 -6.13 -1.06
C GLY A 115 11.40 -4.92 -1.37
N LEU A 116 10.09 -5.01 -1.11
CA LEU A 116 9.10 -3.97 -1.45
C LEU A 116 8.56 -3.22 -0.23
N ALA A 117 8.94 -3.62 0.98
CA ALA A 117 8.37 -3.02 2.19
C ALA A 117 8.83 -1.57 2.38
N MET A 118 7.91 -0.74 2.85
CA MET A 118 8.28 0.58 3.35
C MET A 118 9.09 0.44 4.63
N PRO A 119 10.10 1.30 4.86
CA PRO A 119 10.78 1.34 6.15
C PRO A 119 9.80 1.64 7.28
N ALA A 120 9.99 1.03 8.43
CA ALA A 120 9.21 1.35 9.62
C ALA A 120 9.43 2.81 10.02
N ALA A 121 8.40 3.45 10.62
CA ALA A 121 8.49 4.83 11.06
C ALA A 121 9.65 5.05 12.05
N GLU A 122 9.91 4.07 12.90
CA GLU A 122 11.00 4.09 13.86
C GLU A 122 12.37 4.11 13.17
N GLU A 123 12.54 3.28 12.13
CA GLU A 123 13.77 3.25 11.32
C GLU A 123 13.98 4.58 10.61
N ALA A 124 12.93 5.18 10.08
CA ALA A 124 12.99 6.48 9.44
C ALA A 124 13.41 7.57 10.44
N CYS A 125 12.88 7.55 11.67
CA CYS A 125 13.26 8.48 12.73
C CYS A 125 14.72 8.31 13.14
N GLU A 126 15.19 7.07 13.29
CA GLU A 126 16.60 6.79 13.62
C GLU A 126 17.53 7.28 12.51
N ALA A 127 17.17 7.08 11.26
CA ALA A 127 17.95 7.56 10.13
C ALA A 127 18.06 9.09 10.14
N GLU A 128 16.98 9.78 10.45
CA GLU A 128 16.97 11.25 10.55
C GLU A 128 17.79 11.73 11.74
N SER A 129 17.63 11.11 12.90
CA SER A 129 18.38 11.49 14.11
C SER A 129 19.87 11.17 14.01
N GLY A 130 20.25 10.21 13.18
CA GLY A 130 21.64 9.84 12.93
C GLY A 130 22.37 10.78 11.97
N ARG A 131 21.69 11.74 11.38
CA ARG A 131 22.34 12.71 10.49
C ARG A 131 23.02 13.80 11.32
N PRO A 132 24.27 14.12 11.01
CA PRO A 132 24.93 15.22 11.68
C PRO A 132 24.18 16.51 11.37
N GLY A 133 23.75 17.13 12.41
CA GLY A 133 23.21 18.43 12.62
C GLY A 133 22.42 19.18 11.68
#